data_f273c30f62ff115012b09b1d4db165ad
#
_entry.id   f273c30f62ff115012b09b1d4db165ad
#
_cell.length_a   1.000
_cell.length_b   1.000
_cell.length_c   1.000
_cell.angle_alpha   90.00
_cell.angle_beta   90.00
_cell.angle_gamma   90.00
#
_symmetry.space_group_name_H-M   'P 1'
#
loop_
_entity.id
_entity.type
_entity.pdbx_description
1 polymer ?
#
loop_
_entity_poly.entity_id
_entity_poly.type
_entity_poly.pdbx_seq_one_letter_code
_entity_poly.pdbx_strand_id
1 'polypeptide(L)'
;MKKLLTVFLAIAMILSLCACAGSGNEGGGDTAALKIGYAKVDITPDFSVGLGGYSDSETRRSEGFVDKIYITCIAATSGEDTILIYTLDNCAAAEGVANKIRGVASPATGVPENKIFVGATHAHSCPSLSTSDAAGSKYYQLMLDAASKAATDAMADRAAATMLVATPVLENMNFVRHYEMEDGTYAGSNFGDFSKKIVGHATDTDPQMVILKFDRPDDKKDVLMVNWQAHPDSGSEIGYTLIAPSWVGPMRDTLAQQSGCEVAYFTGASGNQNKDSRIAAEMNSMDWRTYGQKLGEMAASHLGELKSVNSTGIKTTGMMFEAEVDHSWDHLLAEANAVYDLWKTSGKQAGDALGKQYGFTSSYQARAIKSRAAMGKSRQLEVNAFCIGDVGFTTGTYEMFSDQGLYVKENSPFDITFIITGNSGYLPSKEAYDYRSYEADTGYYAKGTAEKLAENYVNMLNTLK
;
A
#
# COMPACT_ATOMS: atom_id res chain seq x y z
N MET A 1 68.84 -20.99 47.87
CA MET A 1 67.44 -21.20 48.16
C MET A 1 66.93 -20.06 49.04
N LYS A 2 66.70 -18.94 48.47
CA LYS A 2 66.10 -17.73 49.05
C LYS A 2 65.84 -16.80 47.89
N LYS A 3 64.71 -16.90 47.17
CA LYS A 3 64.13 -15.94 46.21
C LYS A 3 62.93 -16.57 45.50
N LEU A 4 61.86 -16.86 46.24
CA LEU A 4 60.57 -17.26 45.68
C LEU A 4 59.42 -17.10 46.73
N LEU A 5 59.36 -15.97 47.43
CA LEU A 5 58.31 -15.70 48.39
C LEU A 5 57.95 -14.21 48.50
N THR A 6 57.94 -13.47 47.36
CA THR A 6 57.58 -12.03 47.37
C THR A 6 56.72 -11.57 46.23
N VAL A 7 56.00 -12.49 45.51
CA VAL A 7 55.09 -12.13 44.40
C VAL A 7 53.66 -12.46 44.70
N PHE A 8 53.32 -13.12 45.82
CA PHE A 8 51.93 -13.52 46.13
C PHE A 8 51.17 -12.61 47.11
N LEU A 9 51.70 -11.43 47.48
CA LEU A 9 51.04 -10.54 48.45
C LEU A 9 50.61 -9.16 47.82
N ALA A 10 50.66 -8.98 46.50
CA ALA A 10 50.30 -7.72 45.86
C ALA A 10 49.00 -7.75 45.02
N ILE A 11 48.26 -8.90 45.00
CA ILE A 11 47.01 -9.06 44.25
C ILE A 11 45.74 -9.15 45.16
N ALA A 12 45.92 -9.08 46.49
CA ALA A 12 44.82 -9.20 47.41
C ALA A 12 44.32 -7.88 48.03
N MET A 13 44.69 -6.71 47.50
CA MET A 13 44.24 -5.41 48.04
C MET A 13 43.61 -4.43 47.04
N ILE A 14 42.96 -4.92 45.96
CA ILE A 14 42.19 -4.04 45.04
C ILE A 14 40.72 -4.55 44.86
N LEU A 15 40.22 -5.34 45.79
CA LEU A 15 38.86 -5.85 45.73
C LEU A 15 38.03 -5.56 47.01
N SER A 16 38.11 -4.33 47.52
CA SER A 16 37.25 -3.92 48.64
C SER A 16 37.06 -2.42 48.70
N LEU A 17 36.47 -1.81 47.66
CA LEU A 17 35.89 -0.46 47.78
C LEU A 17 34.99 -0.22 46.56
N CYS A 18 33.77 -0.75 46.57
CA CYS A 18 32.59 -0.22 45.93
C CYS A 18 31.39 -1.10 46.30
N ALA A 19 31.01 -1.02 47.54
CA ALA A 19 29.70 -1.45 47.99
C ALA A 19 29.17 -0.36 48.90
N CYS A 20 28.51 0.64 48.26
CA CYS A 20 27.49 1.44 48.95
C CYS A 20 26.78 2.32 47.93
N ALA A 21 25.52 2.20 47.94
CA ALA A 21 24.48 3.16 47.57
C ALA A 21 23.93 3.07 46.15
N GLY A 22 22.67 2.73 46.15
CA GLY A 22 21.76 3.00 45.04
C GLY A 22 20.64 1.98 44.98
N SER A 23 19.84 1.88 46.04
CA SER A 23 18.48 1.34 45.93
C SER A 23 17.66 2.27 45.03
N GLY A 24 17.07 1.70 44.02
CA GLY A 24 16.01 2.41 43.30
C GLY A 24 16.07 2.23 41.80
N ASN A 25 15.51 1.24 41.27
CA ASN A 25 14.38 1.19 40.39
C ASN A 25 14.30 -0.19 39.73
N GLU A 26 13.55 -1.07 40.34
CA GLU A 26 13.01 -2.23 39.63
C GLU A 26 11.91 -1.73 38.70
N GLY A 27 12.00 -2.04 37.42
CA GLY A 27 10.92 -1.80 36.46
C GLY A 27 11.28 -1.19 35.13
N GLY A 28 12.48 -1.42 34.63
CA GLY A 28 12.81 -1.16 33.22
C GLY A 28 13.14 -2.49 32.56
N GLY A 29 12.14 -3.15 31.96
CA GLY A 29 12.41 -4.19 30.98
C GLY A 29 13.37 -3.62 29.95
N ASP A 30 14.42 -4.34 29.62
CA ASP A 30 15.43 -3.98 28.63
C ASP A 30 14.69 -3.84 27.28
N THR A 31 14.20 -2.62 26.98
CA THR A 31 13.48 -2.33 25.74
C THR A 31 14.51 -2.38 24.63
N ALA A 32 14.58 -3.53 23.97
CA ALA A 32 15.56 -3.77 22.93
C ALA A 32 15.41 -2.73 21.81
N ALA A 33 16.51 -2.07 21.48
CA ALA A 33 16.58 -1.02 20.46
C ALA A 33 16.01 -1.52 19.13
N LEU A 34 15.20 -0.68 18.46
CA LEU A 34 14.74 -0.94 17.11
C LEU A 34 15.94 -1.07 16.15
N LYS A 35 15.88 -2.06 15.26
CA LYS A 35 16.82 -2.21 14.15
C LYS A 35 16.04 -2.21 12.85
N ILE A 36 16.50 -1.40 11.89
CA ILE A 36 15.89 -1.27 10.56
C ILE A 36 16.91 -1.62 9.49
N GLY A 37 16.49 -2.46 8.54
CA GLY A 37 17.20 -2.75 7.32
C GLY A 37 16.33 -2.45 6.10
N TYR A 38 16.96 -2.13 4.98
CA TYR A 38 16.31 -1.74 3.74
C TYR A 38 16.97 -2.46 2.56
N ALA A 39 16.15 -2.91 1.62
CA ALA A 39 16.61 -3.38 0.33
C ALA A 39 15.61 -3.06 -0.76
N LYS A 40 16.11 -2.65 -1.92
CA LYS A 40 15.35 -2.37 -3.14
C LYS A 40 15.95 -3.15 -4.29
N VAL A 41 15.18 -4.05 -4.91
CA VAL A 41 15.63 -4.92 -6.01
C VAL A 41 14.88 -4.57 -7.29
N ASP A 42 15.61 -4.37 -8.38
CA ASP A 42 15.08 -4.08 -9.72
C ASP A 42 14.34 -5.31 -10.26
N ILE A 43 13.08 -5.11 -10.67
CA ILE A 43 12.20 -6.13 -11.27
C ILE A 43 11.75 -5.74 -12.68
N THR A 44 12.43 -4.81 -13.32
CA THR A 44 12.12 -4.37 -14.68
C THR A 44 12.47 -5.47 -15.67
N PRO A 45 11.50 -6.04 -16.42
CA PRO A 45 11.80 -7.07 -17.39
C PRO A 45 12.52 -6.50 -18.62
N ASP A 46 13.46 -7.27 -19.17
CA ASP A 46 14.14 -7.01 -20.44
C ASP A 46 13.45 -7.70 -21.64
N PHE A 47 12.23 -8.18 -21.42
CA PHE A 47 11.39 -8.87 -22.41
C PHE A 47 9.95 -8.38 -22.38
N SER A 48 9.22 -8.53 -23.49
CA SER A 48 7.82 -8.13 -23.56
C SER A 48 6.92 -9.00 -22.69
N VAL A 49 6.11 -8.36 -21.86
CA VAL A 49 5.18 -9.01 -20.92
C VAL A 49 3.83 -8.28 -20.93
N GLY A 50 2.73 -8.94 -20.57
CA GLY A 50 1.43 -8.32 -20.38
C GLY A 50 1.49 -7.24 -19.29
N LEU A 51 0.79 -6.11 -19.48
CA LEU A 51 0.72 -5.02 -18.51
C LEU A 51 -0.58 -5.08 -17.71
N GLY A 52 -0.51 -4.83 -16.39
CA GLY A 52 -1.65 -4.75 -15.47
C GLY A 52 -2.28 -3.35 -15.41
N GLY A 53 -3.38 -3.20 -14.65
CA GLY A 53 -4.01 -1.92 -14.32
C GLY A 53 -5.23 -1.54 -15.16
N TYR A 54 -5.37 -2.04 -16.39
CA TYR A 54 -6.50 -1.75 -17.26
C TYR A 54 -7.22 -3.03 -17.71
N SER A 55 -8.42 -2.86 -18.27
CA SER A 55 -9.31 -3.98 -18.66
C SER A 55 -8.78 -4.82 -19.83
N ASP A 56 -7.78 -4.34 -20.55
CA ASP A 56 -7.15 -4.98 -21.71
C ASP A 56 -5.78 -5.62 -21.40
N SER A 57 -5.51 -5.90 -20.13
CA SER A 57 -4.26 -6.50 -19.66
C SER A 57 -3.87 -7.80 -20.39
N GLU A 58 -4.83 -8.52 -20.97
CA GLU A 58 -4.58 -9.72 -21.78
C GLU A 58 -3.89 -9.41 -23.11
N THR A 59 -4.15 -8.23 -23.70
CA THR A 59 -3.64 -7.83 -25.03
C THR A 59 -2.61 -6.72 -24.97
N ARG A 60 -2.56 -5.95 -23.87
CA ARG A 60 -1.62 -4.85 -23.68
C ARG A 60 -0.24 -5.40 -23.29
N ARG A 61 0.68 -5.37 -24.24
CA ARG A 61 2.05 -5.88 -24.07
C ARG A 61 3.05 -4.74 -23.93
N SER A 62 4.08 -4.95 -23.07
CA SER A 62 5.15 -3.96 -22.92
C SER A 62 6.06 -3.91 -24.15
N GLU A 63 6.40 -2.69 -24.60
CA GLU A 63 7.34 -2.39 -25.68
C GLU A 63 8.67 -1.80 -25.17
N GLY A 64 8.79 -1.61 -23.86
CA GLY A 64 9.94 -1.07 -23.18
C GLY A 64 9.57 -0.49 -21.81
N PHE A 65 10.47 0.31 -21.26
CA PHE A 65 10.23 1.02 -20.00
C PHE A 65 10.72 2.48 -20.11
N VAL A 66 10.10 3.36 -19.33
CA VAL A 66 10.51 4.76 -19.14
C VAL A 66 11.32 4.88 -17.87
N ASP A 67 10.83 4.27 -16.79
CA ASP A 67 11.49 4.23 -15.49
C ASP A 67 11.51 2.78 -14.96
N LYS A 68 12.53 2.47 -14.16
CA LYS A 68 12.66 1.16 -13.52
C LYS A 68 11.60 0.95 -12.44
N ILE A 69 11.20 -0.30 -12.27
CA ILE A 69 10.28 -0.75 -11.24
C ILE A 69 10.98 -1.67 -10.24
N TYR A 70 10.53 -1.65 -9.01
CA TYR A 70 11.22 -2.30 -7.91
C TYR A 70 10.29 -3.09 -7.00
N ILE A 71 10.85 -4.08 -6.31
CA ILE A 71 10.32 -4.60 -5.06
C ILE A 71 11.23 -4.11 -3.93
N THR A 72 10.61 -3.53 -2.90
CA THR A 72 11.33 -2.98 -1.75
C THR A 72 10.92 -3.75 -0.50
N CYS A 73 11.87 -4.09 0.35
CA CYS A 73 11.64 -4.74 1.64
C CYS A 73 12.28 -3.92 2.75
N ILE A 74 11.53 -3.69 3.82
CA ILE A 74 12.01 -3.15 5.09
C ILE A 74 11.94 -4.26 6.13
N ALA A 75 13.07 -4.54 6.79
CA ALA A 75 13.14 -5.45 7.92
C ALA A 75 13.20 -4.64 9.21
N ALA A 76 12.19 -4.79 10.08
CA ALA A 76 12.15 -4.16 11.39
C ALA A 76 12.28 -5.20 12.49
N THR A 77 13.19 -5.00 13.43
CA THR A 77 13.43 -5.91 14.57
C THR A 77 13.46 -5.13 15.88
N SER A 78 12.73 -5.58 16.88
CA SER A 78 12.80 -5.10 18.26
C SER A 78 12.77 -6.30 19.21
N GLY A 79 13.86 -6.53 19.92
CA GLY A 79 14.04 -7.75 20.71
C GLY A 79 14.07 -9.00 19.83
N GLU A 80 13.20 -9.94 20.13
CA GLU A 80 13.02 -11.19 19.37
C GLU A 80 12.03 -11.03 18.21
N ASP A 81 11.25 -9.95 18.20
CA ASP A 81 10.25 -9.71 17.17
C ASP A 81 10.86 -9.10 15.91
N THR A 82 10.65 -9.78 14.81
CA THR A 82 11.04 -9.30 13.46
C THR A 82 9.84 -9.36 12.53
N ILE A 83 9.64 -8.27 11.78
CA ILE A 83 8.67 -8.21 10.70
C ILE A 83 9.36 -7.79 9.40
N LEU A 84 8.78 -8.20 8.27
CA LEU A 84 9.14 -7.72 6.93
C LEU A 84 7.97 -6.96 6.34
N ILE A 85 8.25 -5.78 5.77
CA ILE A 85 7.25 -4.91 5.14
C ILE A 85 7.68 -4.69 3.70
N TYR A 86 6.89 -5.22 2.76
CA TYR A 86 7.14 -5.09 1.34
C TYR A 86 6.26 -4.03 0.70
N THR A 87 6.82 -3.33 -0.27
CA THR A 87 6.07 -2.60 -1.29
C THR A 87 6.54 -3.01 -2.67
N LEU A 88 5.59 -3.29 -3.57
CA LEU A 88 5.81 -3.78 -4.92
C LEU A 88 5.35 -2.73 -5.93
N ASP A 89 6.22 -2.31 -6.85
CA ASP A 89 5.81 -1.52 -8.01
C ASP A 89 4.97 -2.40 -8.94
N ASN A 90 3.69 -2.42 -8.68
CA ASN A 90 2.68 -3.16 -9.44
C ASN A 90 1.29 -2.57 -9.19
N CYS A 91 0.35 -2.90 -10.07
CA CYS A 91 -1.04 -2.50 -9.90
C CYS A 91 -1.67 -3.14 -8.65
N ALA A 92 -1.32 -4.38 -8.33
CA ALA A 92 -1.87 -5.07 -7.17
C ALA A 92 -0.92 -6.13 -6.62
N ALA A 93 -0.94 -6.30 -5.30
CA ALA A 93 -0.43 -7.47 -4.59
C ALA A 93 -1.61 -8.25 -4.00
N ALA A 94 -2.38 -8.92 -4.85
CA ALA A 94 -3.50 -9.76 -4.42
C ALA A 94 -3.03 -10.83 -3.42
N GLU A 95 -3.95 -11.36 -2.60
CA GLU A 95 -3.65 -12.34 -1.55
C GLU A 95 -2.78 -13.50 -2.04
N GLY A 96 -3.09 -14.06 -3.23
CA GLY A 96 -2.28 -15.13 -3.82
C GLY A 96 -0.84 -14.71 -4.14
N VAL A 97 -0.61 -13.46 -4.54
CA VAL A 97 0.73 -12.88 -4.77
C VAL A 97 1.44 -12.65 -3.44
N ALA A 98 0.75 -12.03 -2.47
CA ALA A 98 1.30 -11.80 -1.14
C ALA A 98 1.73 -13.11 -0.47
N ASN A 99 0.91 -14.17 -0.56
CA ASN A 99 1.24 -15.50 -0.03
C ASN A 99 2.45 -16.14 -0.72
N LYS A 100 2.63 -15.92 -2.03
CA LYS A 100 3.83 -16.39 -2.74
C LYS A 100 5.10 -15.62 -2.34
N ILE A 101 5.01 -14.32 -2.13
CA ILE A 101 6.12 -13.50 -1.59
C ILE A 101 6.49 -14.00 -0.18
N ARG A 102 5.52 -14.21 0.71
CA ARG A 102 5.73 -14.80 2.04
C ARG A 102 6.41 -16.15 1.97
N GLY A 103 5.93 -17.04 1.06
CA GLY A 103 6.46 -18.39 0.87
C GLY A 103 7.91 -18.45 0.39
N VAL A 104 8.45 -17.41 -0.24
CA VAL A 104 9.88 -17.32 -0.59
C VAL A 104 10.69 -16.52 0.44
N ALA A 105 10.11 -15.54 1.10
CA ALA A 105 10.79 -14.70 2.07
C ALA A 105 10.97 -15.40 3.43
N SER A 106 9.94 -16.12 3.90
CA SER A 106 9.97 -16.81 5.19
C SER A 106 11.11 -17.85 5.29
N PRO A 107 11.26 -18.80 4.37
CA PRO A 107 12.38 -19.76 4.44
C PRO A 107 13.75 -19.09 4.23
N ALA A 108 13.82 -17.98 3.51
CA ALA A 108 15.08 -17.26 3.28
C ALA A 108 15.57 -16.48 4.51
N THR A 109 14.66 -16.08 5.41
CA THR A 109 14.98 -15.19 6.54
C THR A 109 14.69 -15.79 7.91
N GLY A 110 13.86 -16.83 7.99
CA GLY A 110 13.35 -17.38 9.24
C GLY A 110 12.20 -16.56 9.84
N VAL A 111 11.77 -15.46 9.20
CA VAL A 111 10.61 -14.66 9.67
C VAL A 111 9.32 -15.41 9.33
N PRO A 112 8.41 -15.66 10.29
CA PRO A 112 7.14 -16.34 10.02
C PRO A 112 6.28 -15.60 8.99
N GLU A 113 5.54 -16.33 8.14
CA GLU A 113 4.72 -15.75 7.06
C GLU A 113 3.70 -14.72 7.57
N ASN A 114 3.11 -14.94 8.75
CA ASN A 114 2.17 -14.01 9.38
C ASN A 114 2.82 -12.72 9.95
N LYS A 115 4.15 -12.60 9.88
CA LYS A 115 4.93 -11.39 10.19
C LYS A 115 5.52 -10.74 8.94
N ILE A 116 5.02 -11.10 7.75
CA ILE A 116 5.45 -10.55 6.46
C ILE A 116 4.25 -9.85 5.82
N PHE A 117 4.32 -8.53 5.70
CA PHE A 117 3.27 -7.67 5.19
C PHE A 117 3.61 -7.19 3.79
N VAL A 118 2.63 -7.21 2.88
CA VAL A 118 2.87 -6.90 1.47
C VAL A 118 1.84 -5.88 0.98
N GLY A 119 2.34 -4.74 0.50
CA GLY A 119 1.58 -3.73 -0.22
C GLY A 119 2.02 -3.60 -1.67
N ALA A 120 1.26 -2.86 -2.46
CA ALA A 120 1.61 -2.49 -3.83
C ALA A 120 1.48 -0.98 -4.01
N THR A 121 2.29 -0.41 -4.91
CA THR A 121 2.21 1.02 -5.25
C THR A 121 0.98 1.38 -6.05
N HIS A 122 0.28 0.40 -6.59
CA HIS A 122 -0.89 0.54 -7.46
C HIS A 122 -0.60 1.18 -8.83
N ALA A 123 0.64 1.10 -9.30
CA ALA A 123 1.02 1.66 -10.59
C ALA A 123 0.42 0.88 -11.77
N HIS A 124 -0.38 1.58 -12.62
CA HIS A 124 -1.11 1.00 -13.74
C HIS A 124 -0.28 0.80 -15.02
N SER A 125 1.03 0.99 -14.94
CA SER A 125 1.98 0.75 -16.05
C SER A 125 3.07 -0.24 -15.65
N CYS A 126 2.71 -1.25 -14.86
CA CYS A 126 3.60 -2.33 -14.45
C CYS A 126 3.17 -3.67 -15.05
N PRO A 127 4.07 -4.66 -15.13
CA PRO A 127 3.73 -5.98 -15.65
C PRO A 127 2.58 -6.65 -14.90
N SER A 128 1.72 -7.34 -15.62
CA SER A 128 0.71 -8.21 -15.03
C SER A 128 1.38 -9.39 -14.31
N LEU A 129 0.87 -9.74 -13.13
CA LEU A 129 1.29 -10.92 -12.37
C LEU A 129 0.50 -12.18 -12.76
N SER A 130 -0.08 -12.18 -13.98
CA SER A 130 -0.71 -13.37 -14.55
C SER A 130 0.34 -14.36 -15.05
N THR A 131 0.11 -15.62 -14.78
CA THR A 131 0.93 -16.73 -15.28
C THR A 131 0.28 -17.48 -16.46
N SER A 132 -0.67 -16.83 -17.14
CA SER A 132 -1.42 -17.42 -18.25
C SER A 132 -0.58 -17.66 -19.51
N ASP A 133 0.56 -16.97 -19.65
CA ASP A 133 1.52 -17.19 -20.73
C ASP A 133 2.96 -17.36 -20.19
N ALA A 134 3.87 -17.76 -21.07
CA ALA A 134 5.27 -18.04 -20.70
C ALA A 134 6.02 -16.77 -20.23
N ALA A 135 5.74 -15.61 -20.82
CA ALA A 135 6.37 -14.35 -20.43
C ALA A 135 5.89 -13.89 -19.06
N GLY A 136 4.59 -14.01 -18.79
CA GLY A 136 4.02 -13.74 -17.48
C GLY A 136 4.58 -14.67 -16.40
N SER A 137 4.68 -15.98 -16.70
CA SER A 137 5.31 -16.95 -15.80
C SER A 137 6.78 -16.62 -15.52
N LYS A 138 7.54 -16.24 -16.55
CA LYS A 138 8.95 -15.81 -16.41
C LYS A 138 9.05 -14.54 -15.54
N TYR A 139 8.18 -13.55 -15.76
CA TYR A 139 8.17 -12.33 -14.95
C TYR A 139 7.78 -12.61 -13.51
N TYR A 140 6.78 -13.46 -13.30
CA TYR A 140 6.35 -13.84 -11.95
C TYR A 140 7.50 -14.48 -11.15
N GLN A 141 8.28 -15.36 -11.77
CA GLN A 141 9.46 -15.98 -11.14
C GLN A 141 10.54 -14.94 -10.85
N LEU A 142 10.84 -14.02 -11.79
CA LEU A 142 11.79 -12.90 -11.57
C LEU A 142 11.39 -12.07 -10.34
N MET A 143 10.11 -11.76 -10.21
CA MET A 143 9.59 -11.02 -9.05
C MET A 143 9.74 -11.80 -7.75
N LEU A 144 9.48 -13.12 -7.74
CA LEU A 144 9.65 -13.96 -6.54
C LEU A 144 11.12 -14.09 -6.12
N ASP A 145 12.04 -14.27 -7.09
CA ASP A 145 13.48 -14.33 -6.81
C ASP A 145 13.95 -12.98 -6.21
N ALA A 146 13.48 -11.87 -6.78
CA ALA A 146 13.75 -10.54 -6.25
C ALA A 146 13.15 -10.31 -4.85
N ALA A 147 11.96 -10.85 -4.57
CA ALA A 147 11.35 -10.78 -3.24
C ALA A 147 12.19 -11.53 -2.19
N SER A 148 12.65 -12.74 -2.50
CA SER A 148 13.55 -13.51 -1.62
C SER A 148 14.86 -12.76 -1.36
N LYS A 149 15.45 -12.20 -2.44
CA LYS A 149 16.69 -11.39 -2.34
C LYS A 149 16.48 -10.14 -1.49
N ALA A 150 15.40 -9.39 -1.73
CA ALA A 150 15.09 -8.17 -0.96
C ALA A 150 14.93 -8.48 0.54
N ALA A 151 14.29 -9.60 0.91
CA ALA A 151 14.19 -10.01 2.30
C ALA A 151 15.57 -10.29 2.92
N THR A 152 16.39 -11.08 2.24
CA THR A 152 17.72 -11.45 2.72
C THR A 152 18.63 -10.22 2.88
N ASP A 153 18.61 -9.34 1.88
CA ASP A 153 19.44 -8.12 1.90
C ASP A 153 18.97 -7.15 3.00
N ALA A 154 17.64 -6.95 3.16
CA ALA A 154 17.10 -6.11 4.23
C ALA A 154 17.42 -6.67 5.62
N MET A 155 17.36 -7.99 5.81
CA MET A 155 17.76 -8.64 7.05
C MET A 155 19.25 -8.45 7.35
N ALA A 156 20.10 -8.48 6.34
CA ALA A 156 21.55 -8.25 6.48
C ALA A 156 21.89 -6.75 6.69
N ASP A 157 21.06 -5.84 6.15
CA ASP A 157 21.28 -4.39 6.26
C ASP A 157 20.85 -3.79 7.61
N ARG A 158 20.23 -4.56 8.51
CA ARG A 158 19.69 -4.05 9.78
C ARG A 158 20.76 -3.37 10.64
N ALA A 159 20.46 -2.14 11.04
CA ALA A 159 21.24 -1.35 12.00
C ALA A 159 20.30 -0.74 13.04
N ALA A 160 20.84 -0.36 14.20
CA ALA A 160 20.08 0.35 15.22
C ALA A 160 19.46 1.61 14.61
N ALA A 161 18.22 1.90 15.00
CA ALA A 161 17.50 3.05 14.46
C ALA A 161 16.63 3.71 15.52
N THR A 162 16.47 5.03 15.40
CA THR A 162 15.40 5.78 16.05
C THR A 162 14.32 6.13 15.02
N MET A 163 13.10 6.30 15.47
CA MET A 163 11.96 6.58 14.58
C MET A 163 11.46 8.01 14.81
N LEU A 164 11.32 8.74 13.72
CA LEU A 164 10.74 10.07 13.68
C LEU A 164 9.56 10.09 12.72
N VAL A 165 8.62 11.00 12.94
CA VAL A 165 7.42 11.13 12.11
C VAL A 165 7.10 12.58 11.81
N ALA A 166 6.58 12.82 10.60
CA ALA A 166 5.84 14.02 10.23
C ALA A 166 4.54 13.61 9.52
N THR A 167 3.50 14.39 9.73
CA THR A 167 2.17 14.17 9.13
C THR A 167 1.66 15.44 8.46
N PRO A 168 2.36 15.96 7.42
CA PRO A 168 1.91 17.16 6.74
C PRO A 168 0.58 16.96 6.02
N VAL A 169 -0.22 18.03 5.97
CA VAL A 169 -1.43 18.12 5.16
C VAL A 169 -1.05 18.78 3.83
N LEU A 170 -1.19 18.05 2.74
CA LEU A 170 -0.83 18.51 1.39
C LEU A 170 -2.10 18.87 0.61
N GLU A 171 -2.61 20.07 0.83
CA GLU A 171 -3.83 20.56 0.21
C GLU A 171 -3.73 20.57 -1.32
N ASN A 172 -4.82 20.15 -1.98
CA ASN A 172 -4.96 20.14 -3.43
C ASN A 172 -3.95 19.23 -4.16
N MET A 173 -3.44 18.18 -3.49
CA MET A 173 -2.54 17.21 -4.11
C MET A 173 -3.20 15.86 -4.40
N ASN A 174 -4.39 15.60 -3.84
CA ASN A 174 -5.24 14.47 -4.19
C ASN A 174 -6.72 14.87 -4.11
N PHE A 175 -7.57 14.16 -4.84
CA PHE A 175 -8.97 14.51 -5.00
C PHE A 175 -9.81 13.24 -5.11
N VAL A 176 -10.99 13.24 -4.49
CA VAL A 176 -12.01 12.23 -4.76
C VAL A 176 -12.48 12.38 -6.22
N ARG A 177 -12.47 11.27 -6.98
CA ARG A 177 -12.78 11.26 -8.43
C ARG A 177 -14.28 11.12 -8.74
N HIS A 178 -15.12 11.24 -7.72
CA HIS A 178 -16.58 11.28 -7.82
C HIS A 178 -17.07 12.70 -7.56
N TYR A 179 -18.03 13.15 -8.37
CA TYR A 179 -18.50 14.53 -8.38
C TYR A 179 -20.01 14.59 -8.18
N GLU A 180 -20.46 15.53 -7.35
CA GLU A 180 -21.85 15.91 -7.24
C GLU A 180 -22.21 16.90 -8.36
N MET A 181 -23.35 16.70 -8.99
CA MET A 181 -23.86 17.52 -10.07
C MET A 181 -24.96 18.47 -9.57
N GLU A 182 -25.21 19.57 -10.30
CA GLU A 182 -26.19 20.60 -9.91
C GLU A 182 -27.65 20.10 -9.76
N ASP A 183 -27.97 18.93 -10.35
CA ASP A 183 -29.29 18.30 -10.26
C ASP A 183 -29.35 17.23 -9.13
N GLY A 184 -28.30 17.15 -8.29
CA GLY A 184 -28.22 16.16 -7.19
C GLY A 184 -27.83 14.75 -7.63
N THR A 185 -27.52 14.55 -8.91
CA THR A 185 -26.92 13.29 -9.39
C THR A 185 -25.41 13.26 -9.18
N TYR A 186 -24.78 12.12 -9.43
CA TYR A 186 -23.34 11.93 -9.28
C TYR A 186 -22.73 11.42 -10.59
N ALA A 187 -21.50 11.84 -10.84
CA ALA A 187 -20.71 11.39 -11.99
C ALA A 187 -19.25 11.17 -11.64
N GLY A 188 -18.59 10.28 -12.38
CA GLY A 188 -17.18 9.96 -12.23
C GLY A 188 -16.67 9.15 -13.43
N SER A 189 -15.48 8.59 -13.29
CA SER A 189 -14.94 7.70 -14.33
C SER A 189 -15.85 6.48 -14.51
N ASN A 190 -16.33 6.26 -15.73
CA ASN A 190 -17.20 5.15 -16.16
C ASN A 190 -18.60 5.10 -15.52
N PHE A 191 -19.10 6.15 -14.91
CA PHE A 191 -20.48 6.27 -14.43
C PHE A 191 -20.99 7.71 -14.46
N GLY A 192 -22.30 7.87 -14.42
CA GLY A 192 -22.98 9.18 -14.40
C GLY A 192 -22.89 9.94 -15.73
N ASP A 193 -23.25 11.22 -15.69
CA ASP A 193 -23.32 12.10 -16.86
C ASP A 193 -22.74 13.48 -16.51
N PHE A 194 -21.68 13.88 -17.21
CA PHE A 194 -21.04 15.20 -17.09
C PHE A 194 -21.69 16.28 -17.96
N SER A 195 -22.88 16.08 -18.50
CA SER A 195 -23.63 17.12 -19.24
C SER A 195 -24.12 18.24 -18.34
N LYS A 196 -24.19 18.00 -17.02
CA LYS A 196 -24.57 18.97 -15.99
C LYS A 196 -23.35 19.60 -15.36
N LYS A 197 -23.55 20.75 -14.69
CA LYS A 197 -22.48 21.43 -13.96
C LYS A 197 -22.07 20.62 -12.72
N ILE A 198 -20.78 20.48 -12.51
CA ILE A 198 -20.20 19.95 -11.28
C ILE A 198 -20.32 21.02 -10.18
N VAL A 199 -20.83 20.66 -9.00
CA VAL A 199 -20.91 21.53 -7.85
C VAL A 199 -19.86 21.24 -6.76
N GLY A 200 -19.34 20.01 -6.70
CA GLY A 200 -18.29 19.62 -5.76
C GLY A 200 -17.80 18.20 -5.96
N HIS A 201 -16.90 17.76 -5.11
CA HIS A 201 -16.57 16.35 -4.93
C HIS A 201 -17.64 15.67 -4.06
N ALA A 202 -17.87 14.39 -4.28
CA ALA A 202 -18.90 13.62 -3.59
C ALA A 202 -18.62 13.40 -2.10
N THR A 203 -17.34 13.27 -1.73
CA THR A 203 -16.87 13.09 -0.36
C THR A 203 -15.53 13.80 -0.17
N ASP A 204 -15.05 13.83 1.08
CA ASP A 204 -13.76 14.44 1.42
C ASP A 204 -12.58 13.54 0.98
N THR A 205 -11.49 14.19 0.62
CA THR A 205 -10.20 13.54 0.39
C THR A 205 -9.43 13.39 1.71
N ASP A 206 -8.46 12.49 1.74
CA ASP A 206 -7.47 12.42 2.82
C ASP A 206 -6.17 13.12 2.37
N PRO A 207 -5.95 14.40 2.71
CA PRO A 207 -4.78 15.15 2.28
C PRO A 207 -3.56 14.96 3.18
N GLN A 208 -3.65 14.08 4.20
CA GLN A 208 -2.55 13.83 5.12
C GLN A 208 -1.55 12.86 4.53
N MET A 209 -0.30 13.29 4.34
CA MET A 209 0.84 12.39 4.12
C MET A 209 1.42 11.94 5.45
N VAL A 210 1.80 10.66 5.57
CA VAL A 210 2.59 10.18 6.71
C VAL A 210 4.02 9.91 6.24
N ILE A 211 5.00 10.53 6.90
CA ILE A 211 6.43 10.34 6.65
C ILE A 211 7.04 9.77 7.92
N LEU A 212 7.51 8.53 7.86
CA LEU A 212 8.32 7.92 8.91
C LEU A 212 9.77 7.95 8.47
N LYS A 213 10.66 8.44 9.33
CA LYS A 213 12.09 8.40 9.14
C LYS A 213 12.72 7.48 10.19
N PHE A 214 13.56 6.60 9.73
CA PHE A 214 14.41 5.79 10.59
C PHE A 214 15.83 6.31 10.48
N ASP A 215 16.26 7.04 11.51
CA ASP A 215 17.65 7.51 11.65
C ASP A 215 18.54 6.34 12.03
N ARG A 216 19.55 6.09 11.21
CA ARG A 216 20.51 5.00 11.36
C ARG A 216 21.94 5.55 11.57
N PRO A 217 22.91 4.72 12.01
CA PRO A 217 24.31 5.17 12.17
C PRO A 217 24.90 5.75 10.88
N ASP A 218 25.89 6.64 11.01
CA ASP A 218 26.49 7.42 9.91
C ASP A 218 27.06 6.58 8.74
N ASP A 219 27.34 5.29 8.95
CA ASP A 219 27.79 4.36 7.91
C ASP A 219 26.61 3.76 7.11
N LYS A 220 25.37 4.09 7.47
CA LYS A 220 24.13 3.66 6.81
C LYS A 220 23.31 4.85 6.37
N LYS A 221 22.65 4.73 5.21
CA LYS A 221 21.64 5.72 4.85
C LYS A 221 20.40 5.55 5.72
N ASP A 222 19.80 6.65 6.11
CA ASP A 222 18.47 6.64 6.73
C ASP A 222 17.43 6.10 5.79
N VAL A 223 16.29 5.65 6.34
CA VAL A 223 15.17 5.10 5.57
C VAL A 223 13.93 5.96 5.79
N LEU A 224 13.29 6.37 4.71
CA LEU A 224 11.98 7.01 4.72
C LEU A 224 10.90 6.02 4.24
N MET A 225 9.84 5.88 5.03
CA MET A 225 8.57 5.31 4.59
C MET A 225 7.58 6.44 4.36
N VAL A 226 7.00 6.50 3.18
CA VAL A 226 6.00 7.51 2.81
C VAL A 226 4.67 6.83 2.52
N ASN A 227 3.60 7.29 3.17
CA ASN A 227 2.23 6.88 2.91
C ASN A 227 1.45 8.04 2.30
N TRP A 228 0.89 7.80 1.12
CA TRP A 228 0.09 8.78 0.40
C TRP A 228 -1.01 8.09 -0.38
N GLN A 229 -2.14 8.75 -0.55
CA GLN A 229 -3.34 8.19 -1.13
C GLN A 229 -3.79 8.95 -2.38
N ALA A 230 -3.23 8.57 -3.52
CA ALA A 230 -3.70 8.95 -4.86
C ALA A 230 -3.41 7.80 -5.82
N HIS A 231 -4.33 7.53 -6.76
CA HIS A 231 -4.16 6.50 -7.78
C HIS A 231 -2.97 6.81 -8.70
N PRO A 232 -2.00 5.91 -8.85
CA PRO A 232 -0.94 6.04 -9.84
C PRO A 232 -1.40 5.53 -11.22
N ASP A 233 -2.49 6.10 -11.72
CA ASP A 233 -3.10 5.79 -13.01
C ASP A 233 -2.68 6.81 -14.06
N SER A 234 -1.50 6.65 -14.63
CA SER A 234 -0.90 7.55 -15.61
C SER A 234 -0.50 6.85 -16.91
N GLY A 235 -1.11 5.72 -17.23
CA GLY A 235 -0.70 4.90 -18.37
C GLY A 235 -0.77 5.63 -19.72
N SER A 236 -1.79 6.48 -19.95
CA SER A 236 -1.90 7.27 -21.16
C SER A 236 -0.84 8.38 -21.27
N GLU A 237 -0.41 8.93 -20.14
CA GLU A 237 0.63 9.96 -20.08
C GLU A 237 2.04 9.38 -20.26
N ILE A 238 2.28 8.17 -19.74
CA ILE A 238 3.56 7.46 -19.82
C ILE A 238 3.84 6.94 -21.23
N GLY A 239 2.78 6.61 -21.96
CA GLY A 239 2.81 5.78 -23.15
C GLY A 239 2.27 4.39 -22.81
N TYR A 240 1.12 4.06 -23.38
CA TYR A 240 0.22 2.99 -22.96
C TYR A 240 0.87 1.59 -22.87
N THR A 241 1.96 1.38 -23.62
CA THR A 241 2.72 0.12 -23.67
C THR A 241 4.09 0.20 -22.98
N LEU A 242 4.38 1.30 -22.25
CA LEU A 242 5.65 1.47 -21.56
C LEU A 242 5.52 1.19 -20.06
N ILE A 243 6.55 0.56 -19.50
CA ILE A 243 6.63 0.28 -18.07
C ILE A 243 7.16 1.50 -17.31
N ALA A 244 6.48 1.86 -16.23
CA ALA A 244 6.95 2.83 -15.25
C ALA A 244 6.16 2.68 -13.92
N PRO A 245 6.71 3.11 -12.78
CA PRO A 245 5.99 3.12 -11.50
C PRO A 245 5.05 4.33 -11.37
N SER A 246 4.61 4.96 -12.48
CA SER A 246 3.83 6.18 -12.51
C SER A 246 4.51 7.30 -11.70
N TRP A 247 3.77 8.26 -11.18
CA TRP A 247 4.28 9.38 -10.37
C TRP A 247 5.04 8.94 -9.10
N VAL A 248 4.87 7.70 -8.65
CA VAL A 248 5.57 7.15 -7.49
C VAL A 248 7.09 7.11 -7.71
N GLY A 249 7.55 6.81 -8.92
CA GLY A 249 8.97 6.82 -9.27
C GLY A 249 9.62 8.19 -9.07
N PRO A 250 9.18 9.22 -9.81
CA PRO A 250 9.68 10.59 -9.64
C PRO A 250 9.56 11.14 -8.22
N MET A 251 8.52 10.78 -7.47
CA MET A 251 8.37 11.18 -6.07
C MET A 251 9.48 10.59 -5.20
N ARG A 252 9.70 9.26 -5.29
CA ARG A 252 10.78 8.59 -4.54
C ARG A 252 12.16 9.13 -4.88
N ASP A 253 12.43 9.33 -6.18
CA ASP A 253 13.73 9.78 -6.66
C ASP A 253 14.03 11.21 -6.21
N THR A 254 13.05 12.12 -6.30
CA THR A 254 13.18 13.50 -5.83
C THR A 254 13.40 13.55 -4.32
N LEU A 255 12.59 12.83 -3.55
CA LEU A 255 12.73 12.78 -2.10
C LEU A 255 14.07 12.17 -1.68
N ALA A 256 14.51 11.07 -2.31
CA ALA A 256 15.80 10.45 -2.04
C ALA A 256 16.97 11.39 -2.37
N GLN A 257 16.89 12.12 -3.49
CA GLN A 257 17.91 13.09 -3.88
C GLN A 257 18.03 14.25 -2.88
N GLN A 258 16.89 14.77 -2.40
CA GLN A 258 16.88 15.93 -1.48
C GLN A 258 17.21 15.55 -0.04
N SER A 259 16.82 14.34 0.41
CA SER A 259 17.05 13.87 1.78
C SER A 259 18.34 13.10 1.98
N GLY A 260 18.91 12.52 0.93
CA GLY A 260 20.00 11.53 1.03
C GLY A 260 19.59 10.15 1.54
N CYS A 261 18.31 9.94 1.83
CA CYS A 261 17.75 8.70 2.41
C CYS A 261 17.42 7.66 1.34
N GLU A 262 17.26 6.40 1.76
CA GLU A 262 16.51 5.41 1.01
C GLU A 262 15.01 5.67 1.19
N VAL A 263 14.20 5.50 0.13
CA VAL A 263 12.76 5.82 0.17
C VAL A 263 11.93 4.62 -0.24
N ALA A 264 10.97 4.25 0.62
CA ALA A 264 9.90 3.30 0.33
C ALA A 264 8.54 4.02 0.32
N TYR A 265 7.74 3.79 -0.71
CA TYR A 265 6.39 4.34 -0.84
C TYR A 265 5.35 3.24 -0.60
N PHE A 266 4.30 3.58 0.11
CA PHE A 266 3.15 2.72 0.39
C PHE A 266 1.86 3.45 0.08
N THR A 267 1.01 2.83 -0.73
CA THR A 267 -0.29 3.38 -1.07
C THR A 267 -1.24 3.28 0.12
N GLY A 268 -1.86 4.40 0.46
CA GLY A 268 -2.91 4.51 1.47
C GLY A 268 -4.30 4.18 0.91
N ALA A 269 -5.34 4.70 1.55
CA ALA A 269 -6.74 4.52 1.14
C ALA A 269 -7.05 5.36 -0.11
N SER A 270 -6.63 4.88 -1.28
CA SER A 270 -6.68 5.61 -2.56
C SER A 270 -7.80 5.17 -3.50
N GLY A 271 -8.67 4.23 -3.09
CA GLY A 271 -9.63 3.57 -3.99
C GLY A 271 -10.52 4.54 -4.79
N ASN A 272 -10.86 5.70 -4.24
CA ASN A 272 -11.63 6.77 -4.89
C ASN A 272 -10.84 8.07 -5.11
N GLN A 273 -9.51 8.07 -4.88
CA GLN A 273 -8.70 9.29 -4.92
C GLN A 273 -7.69 9.29 -6.07
N ASN A 274 -7.65 10.38 -6.83
CA ASN A 274 -6.71 10.62 -7.93
C ASN A 274 -5.85 11.87 -7.69
N LYS A 275 -4.76 11.98 -8.47
CA LYS A 275 -3.94 13.20 -8.57
C LYS A 275 -4.68 14.38 -9.23
N ASP A 276 -5.70 14.10 -10.04
CA ASP A 276 -6.39 15.08 -10.87
C ASP A 276 -7.81 15.35 -10.37
N SER A 277 -8.30 16.58 -10.63
CA SER A 277 -9.67 16.98 -10.40
C SER A 277 -10.24 17.71 -11.61
N ARG A 278 -11.51 17.47 -11.96
CA ARG A 278 -12.23 18.21 -12.99
C ARG A 278 -12.54 19.65 -12.61
N ILE A 279 -12.45 20.00 -11.32
CA ILE A 279 -12.74 21.33 -10.79
C ILE A 279 -11.51 22.08 -10.29
N ALA A 280 -10.35 21.40 -10.21
CA ALA A 280 -9.07 22.01 -9.85
C ALA A 280 -8.17 22.08 -11.10
N ALA A 281 -8.38 23.09 -11.94
CA ALA A 281 -7.76 23.20 -13.27
C ALA A 281 -6.22 23.22 -13.25
N GLU A 282 -5.61 23.79 -12.21
CA GLU A 282 -4.14 23.85 -12.07
C GLU A 282 -3.52 22.46 -11.89
N MET A 283 -4.22 21.56 -11.21
CA MET A 283 -3.76 20.18 -11.01
C MET A 283 -3.86 19.35 -12.27
N ASN A 284 -4.89 19.59 -13.11
CA ASN A 284 -5.05 18.89 -14.39
C ASN A 284 -3.96 19.26 -15.43
N SER A 285 -3.12 20.26 -15.16
CA SER A 285 -2.00 20.64 -16.03
C SER A 285 -0.71 19.89 -15.71
N MET A 286 -0.62 19.17 -14.60
CA MET A 286 0.57 18.41 -14.21
C MET A 286 0.54 17.02 -14.80
N ASP A 287 1.55 16.70 -15.60
CA ASP A 287 1.81 15.32 -15.98
C ASP A 287 2.28 14.49 -14.77
N TRP A 288 2.30 13.17 -14.93
CA TRP A 288 2.67 12.24 -13.87
C TRP A 288 4.07 12.48 -13.29
N ARG A 289 5.03 12.92 -14.11
CA ARG A 289 6.40 13.17 -13.70
C ARG A 289 6.50 14.45 -12.87
N THR A 290 5.90 15.53 -13.36
CA THR A 290 5.83 16.82 -12.68
C THR A 290 5.09 16.69 -11.34
N TYR A 291 3.97 15.97 -11.32
CA TYR A 291 3.24 15.70 -10.08
C TYR A 291 4.08 14.93 -9.06
N GLY A 292 4.74 13.84 -9.49
CA GLY A 292 5.60 13.06 -8.60
C GLY A 292 6.78 13.87 -8.06
N GLN A 293 7.46 14.66 -8.90
CA GLN A 293 8.53 15.56 -8.48
C GLN A 293 8.05 16.55 -7.42
N LYS A 294 6.93 17.23 -7.69
CA LYS A 294 6.33 18.20 -6.76
C LYS A 294 5.98 17.53 -5.41
N LEU A 295 5.39 16.34 -5.45
CA LEU A 295 5.04 15.61 -4.23
C LEU A 295 6.31 15.23 -3.43
N GLY A 296 7.38 14.82 -4.11
CA GLY A 296 8.67 14.56 -3.49
C GLY A 296 9.32 15.80 -2.87
N GLU A 297 9.24 16.95 -3.56
CA GLU A 297 9.70 18.25 -3.04
C GLU A 297 8.90 18.68 -1.80
N MET A 298 7.58 18.54 -1.82
CA MET A 298 6.74 18.84 -0.69
C MET A 298 7.07 17.92 0.50
N ALA A 299 7.20 16.62 0.29
CA ALA A 299 7.63 15.69 1.33
C ALA A 299 8.99 16.09 1.94
N ALA A 300 9.96 16.45 1.10
CA ALA A 300 11.28 16.88 1.54
C ALA A 300 11.23 18.18 2.36
N SER A 301 10.37 19.13 1.99
CA SER A 301 10.22 20.40 2.73
C SER A 301 9.72 20.23 4.17
N HIS A 302 9.00 19.13 4.44
CA HIS A 302 8.47 18.80 5.78
C HIS A 302 9.42 17.92 6.62
N LEU A 303 10.61 17.55 6.12
CA LEU A 303 11.56 16.77 6.91
C LEU A 303 12.08 17.53 8.14
N GLY A 304 12.04 18.86 8.13
CA GLY A 304 12.34 19.70 9.31
C GLY A 304 11.29 19.63 10.43
N GLU A 305 10.10 19.08 10.15
CA GLU A 305 9.00 18.92 11.11
C GLU A 305 8.99 17.54 11.79
N LEU A 306 9.91 16.66 11.42
CA LEU A 306 10.03 15.30 11.99
C LEU A 306 10.22 15.38 13.51
N LYS A 307 9.38 14.64 14.24
CA LYS A 307 9.40 14.52 15.69
C LYS A 307 9.71 13.08 16.08
N SER A 308 10.56 12.92 17.09
CA SER A 308 10.87 11.61 17.65
C SER A 308 9.63 10.99 18.28
N VAL A 309 9.42 9.72 18.05
CA VAL A 309 8.37 8.90 18.65
C VAL A 309 8.97 7.65 19.27
N ASN A 310 8.26 7.04 20.23
CA ASN A 310 8.70 5.77 20.77
C ASN A 310 8.76 4.72 19.64
N SER A 311 9.90 4.06 19.52
CA SER A 311 10.19 3.07 18.48
C SER A 311 10.39 1.66 19.03
N THR A 312 10.14 1.44 20.34
CA THR A 312 10.42 0.16 20.99
C THR A 312 9.19 -0.74 20.99
N GLY A 313 9.42 -2.01 20.68
CA GLY A 313 8.37 -3.03 20.64
C GLY A 313 7.70 -3.12 19.27
N ILE A 314 7.53 -4.35 18.82
CA ILE A 314 6.76 -4.72 17.65
C ILE A 314 5.69 -5.70 18.09
N LYS A 315 4.42 -5.37 17.83
CA LYS A 315 3.29 -6.29 18.05
C LYS A 315 2.54 -6.48 16.74
N THR A 316 2.00 -7.66 16.51
CA THR A 316 1.27 -7.99 15.28
C THR A 316 -0.02 -8.72 15.61
N THR A 317 -1.07 -8.51 14.84
CA THR A 317 -2.32 -9.26 14.89
C THR A 317 -2.86 -9.42 13.47
N GLY A 318 -3.60 -10.49 13.23
CA GLY A 318 -4.21 -10.75 11.94
C GLY A 318 -5.47 -11.59 12.11
N MET A 319 -6.39 -11.46 11.17
CA MET A 319 -7.60 -12.28 11.12
C MET A 319 -8.06 -12.50 9.68
N MET A 320 -8.90 -13.50 9.50
CA MET A 320 -9.70 -13.66 8.28
C MET A 320 -11.03 -12.95 8.50
N PHE A 321 -11.28 -11.90 7.71
CA PHE A 321 -12.52 -11.14 7.72
C PHE A 321 -13.49 -11.74 6.69
N GLU A 322 -14.68 -12.12 7.13
CA GLU A 322 -15.72 -12.64 6.24
C GLU A 322 -16.44 -11.47 5.54
N ALA A 323 -16.17 -11.32 4.24
CA ALA A 323 -16.80 -10.31 3.37
C ALA A 323 -17.93 -10.95 2.58
N GLU A 324 -19.13 -10.46 2.75
CA GLU A 324 -20.30 -10.88 1.97
C GLU A 324 -20.14 -10.46 0.51
N VAL A 325 -20.42 -11.39 -0.43
CA VAL A 325 -20.40 -11.09 -1.87
C VAL A 325 -21.73 -10.47 -2.28
N ASP A 326 -21.69 -9.43 -3.13
CA ASP A 326 -22.90 -8.77 -3.63
C ASP A 326 -23.57 -9.59 -4.74
N HIS A 327 -24.64 -10.29 -4.38
CA HIS A 327 -25.50 -11.06 -5.28
C HIS A 327 -26.81 -10.33 -5.68
N SER A 328 -26.93 -9.04 -5.37
CA SER A 328 -28.14 -8.25 -5.62
C SER A 328 -28.54 -8.18 -7.11
N TRP A 329 -27.59 -8.36 -8.01
CA TRP A 329 -27.77 -8.29 -9.46
C TRP A 329 -27.84 -9.65 -10.16
N ASP A 330 -27.78 -10.78 -9.46
CA ASP A 330 -27.74 -12.13 -10.04
C ASP A 330 -28.99 -12.46 -10.87
N HIS A 331 -30.09 -11.81 -10.57
CA HIS A 331 -31.34 -11.95 -11.34
C HIS A 331 -31.22 -11.43 -12.79
N LEU A 332 -30.17 -10.65 -13.11
CA LEU A 332 -29.83 -10.16 -14.47
C LEU A 332 -28.59 -10.85 -15.06
N LEU A 333 -28.24 -12.05 -14.59
CA LEU A 333 -27.05 -12.76 -15.07
C LEU A 333 -27.10 -13.10 -16.56
N ALA A 334 -28.27 -13.40 -17.11
CA ALA A 334 -28.43 -13.70 -18.53
C ALA A 334 -28.14 -12.46 -19.39
N GLU A 335 -28.68 -11.30 -18.99
CA GLU A 335 -28.46 -10.00 -19.62
C GLU A 335 -27.00 -9.56 -19.49
N ALA A 336 -26.40 -9.77 -18.33
CA ALA A 336 -24.99 -9.47 -18.09
C ALA A 336 -24.08 -10.31 -18.99
N ASN A 337 -24.38 -11.59 -19.20
CA ASN A 337 -23.65 -12.42 -20.17
C ASN A 337 -23.78 -11.87 -21.59
N ALA A 338 -25.00 -11.52 -22.04
CA ALA A 338 -25.21 -10.95 -23.38
C ALA A 338 -24.42 -9.64 -23.60
N VAL A 339 -24.42 -8.76 -22.61
CA VAL A 339 -23.66 -7.50 -22.64
C VAL A 339 -22.14 -7.77 -22.69
N TYR A 340 -21.65 -8.69 -21.89
CA TYR A 340 -20.23 -9.07 -21.87
C TYR A 340 -19.79 -9.70 -23.19
N ASP A 341 -20.57 -10.61 -23.76
CA ASP A 341 -20.28 -11.26 -25.05
C ASP A 341 -20.28 -10.23 -26.21
N LEU A 342 -21.23 -9.29 -26.20
CA LEU A 342 -21.25 -8.20 -27.19
C LEU A 342 -20.03 -7.27 -27.03
N TRP A 343 -19.63 -6.97 -25.80
CA TRP A 343 -18.40 -6.22 -25.55
C TRP A 343 -17.18 -6.94 -26.14
N LYS A 344 -17.00 -8.22 -25.87
CA LYS A 344 -15.87 -9.01 -26.38
C LYS A 344 -15.83 -9.14 -27.91
N THR A 345 -17.02 -9.15 -28.58
CA THR A 345 -17.12 -9.34 -30.03
C THR A 345 -17.20 -8.06 -30.83
N SER A 346 -17.79 -6.99 -30.26
CA SER A 346 -18.10 -5.73 -30.98
C SER A 346 -17.57 -4.48 -30.26
N GLY A 347 -16.81 -4.64 -29.19
CA GLY A 347 -16.17 -3.56 -28.43
C GLY A 347 -17.03 -2.98 -27.30
N LYS A 348 -16.36 -2.20 -26.44
CA LYS A 348 -16.95 -1.65 -25.19
C LYS A 348 -18.20 -0.78 -25.47
N GLN A 349 -18.18 0.05 -26.52
CA GLN A 349 -19.29 0.95 -26.86
C GLN A 349 -20.58 0.18 -27.17
N ALA A 350 -20.48 -0.95 -27.88
CA ALA A 350 -21.63 -1.81 -28.18
C ALA A 350 -22.15 -2.48 -26.91
N GLY A 351 -21.25 -2.99 -26.06
CA GLY A 351 -21.62 -3.55 -24.75
C GLY A 351 -22.31 -2.53 -23.86
N ASP A 352 -21.77 -1.32 -23.73
CA ASP A 352 -22.38 -0.25 -22.93
C ASP A 352 -23.78 0.14 -23.43
N ALA A 353 -23.96 0.24 -24.77
CA ALA A 353 -25.24 0.57 -25.36
C ALA A 353 -26.34 -0.49 -25.05
N LEU A 354 -25.97 -1.77 -25.08
CA LEU A 354 -26.86 -2.85 -24.67
C LEU A 354 -27.10 -2.86 -23.16
N GLY A 355 -26.03 -2.66 -22.37
CA GLY A 355 -26.11 -2.64 -20.90
C GLY A 355 -27.06 -1.58 -20.36
N LYS A 356 -27.08 -0.38 -20.98
CA LYS A 356 -28.03 0.69 -20.63
C LYS A 356 -29.49 0.27 -20.75
N GLN A 357 -29.84 -0.62 -21.68
CA GLN A 357 -31.22 -1.13 -21.85
C GLN A 357 -31.65 -2.02 -20.66
N TYR A 358 -30.67 -2.64 -19.97
CA TYR A 358 -30.91 -3.47 -18.79
C TYR A 358 -30.65 -2.71 -17.47
N GLY A 359 -30.36 -1.39 -17.53
CA GLY A 359 -30.12 -0.56 -16.37
C GLY A 359 -28.71 -0.69 -15.80
N PHE A 360 -27.75 -1.24 -16.56
CA PHE A 360 -26.36 -1.27 -16.18
C PHE A 360 -25.69 0.08 -16.43
N THR A 361 -24.79 0.49 -15.57
CA THR A 361 -24.00 1.72 -15.73
C THR A 361 -22.96 1.57 -16.84
N SER A 362 -22.43 0.37 -17.02
CA SER A 362 -21.44 0.05 -18.05
C SER A 362 -21.33 -1.47 -18.28
N SER A 363 -20.65 -1.87 -19.36
CA SER A 363 -20.27 -3.27 -19.60
C SER A 363 -19.31 -3.83 -18.54
N TYR A 364 -18.62 -2.97 -17.79
CA TYR A 364 -17.82 -3.39 -16.63
C TYR A 364 -18.70 -3.95 -15.51
N GLN A 365 -19.86 -3.36 -15.25
CA GLN A 365 -20.83 -3.90 -14.30
C GLN A 365 -21.32 -5.29 -14.73
N ALA A 366 -21.63 -5.47 -16.01
CA ALA A 366 -22.04 -6.77 -16.54
C ALA A 366 -20.96 -7.84 -16.31
N ARG A 367 -19.67 -7.51 -16.53
CA ARG A 367 -18.55 -8.39 -16.20
C ARG A 367 -18.51 -8.73 -14.71
N ALA A 368 -18.71 -7.72 -13.84
CA ALA A 368 -18.70 -7.92 -12.39
C ALA A 368 -19.85 -8.82 -11.92
N ILE A 369 -21.07 -8.64 -12.42
CA ILE A 369 -22.23 -9.52 -12.15
C ILE A 369 -21.87 -10.96 -12.50
N LYS A 370 -21.34 -11.20 -13.71
CA LYS A 370 -20.92 -12.53 -14.15
C LYS A 370 -19.87 -13.13 -13.21
N SER A 371 -18.90 -12.34 -12.74
CA SER A 371 -17.86 -12.79 -11.82
C SER A 371 -18.43 -13.10 -10.44
N ARG A 372 -19.28 -12.24 -9.89
CA ARG A 372 -19.92 -12.42 -8.57
C ARG A 372 -20.86 -13.63 -8.53
N ALA A 373 -21.67 -13.82 -9.56
CA ALA A 373 -22.57 -14.97 -9.65
C ALA A 373 -21.85 -16.33 -9.61
N ALA A 374 -20.56 -16.37 -10.00
CA ALA A 374 -19.71 -17.56 -9.90
C ALA A 374 -19.03 -17.72 -8.54
N MET A 375 -19.16 -16.75 -7.63
CA MET A 375 -18.58 -16.78 -6.28
C MET A 375 -19.55 -17.39 -5.27
N GLY A 376 -19.01 -17.82 -4.12
CA GLY A 376 -19.84 -18.18 -2.96
C GLY A 376 -20.47 -16.93 -2.31
N LYS A 377 -21.29 -17.15 -1.28
CA LYS A 377 -21.99 -16.06 -0.57
C LYS A 377 -21.05 -15.10 0.13
N SER A 378 -19.87 -15.55 0.51
CA SER A 378 -18.84 -14.75 1.17
C SER A 378 -17.44 -15.16 0.73
N ARG A 379 -16.48 -14.29 0.99
CA ARG A 379 -15.04 -14.54 0.86
C ARG A 379 -14.33 -14.19 2.14
N GLN A 380 -13.30 -14.95 2.45
CA GLN A 380 -12.40 -14.64 3.55
C GLN A 380 -11.32 -13.68 3.03
N LEU A 381 -11.21 -12.52 3.65
CA LEU A 381 -10.16 -11.53 3.37
C LEU A 381 -9.16 -11.53 4.49
N GLU A 382 -7.91 -11.71 4.16
CA GLU A 382 -6.84 -11.54 5.14
C GLU A 382 -6.66 -10.06 5.46
N VAL A 383 -6.73 -9.72 6.75
CA VAL A 383 -6.51 -8.38 7.28
C VAL A 383 -5.54 -8.45 8.44
N ASN A 384 -4.58 -7.55 8.45
CA ASN A 384 -3.56 -7.50 9.49
C ASN A 384 -3.41 -6.09 10.04
N ALA A 385 -3.01 -6.01 11.31
CA ALA A 385 -2.53 -4.80 11.94
C ALA A 385 -1.24 -5.10 12.71
N PHE A 386 -0.36 -4.13 12.79
CA PHE A 386 0.84 -4.20 13.61
C PHE A 386 1.22 -2.82 14.13
N CYS A 387 2.11 -2.76 15.10
CA CYS A 387 2.71 -1.50 15.53
C CYS A 387 4.23 -1.63 15.61
N ILE A 388 4.90 -0.50 15.44
CA ILE A 388 6.29 -0.27 15.80
C ILE A 388 6.27 0.88 16.80
N GLY A 389 6.52 0.58 18.06
CA GLY A 389 6.39 1.57 19.13
C GLY A 389 5.00 2.24 19.13
N ASP A 390 4.98 3.57 18.97
CA ASP A 390 3.75 4.38 19.00
C ASP A 390 3.11 4.62 17.62
N VAL A 391 3.56 3.94 16.58
CA VAL A 391 2.95 4.00 15.25
C VAL A 391 2.18 2.72 14.94
N GLY A 392 0.89 2.86 14.63
CA GLY A 392 0.02 1.78 14.19
C GLY A 392 0.03 1.60 12.69
N PHE A 393 -0.14 0.37 12.21
CA PHE A 393 -0.20 0.01 10.79
C PHE A 393 -1.38 -0.92 10.54
N THR A 394 -2.04 -0.73 9.41
CA THR A 394 -3.03 -1.68 8.89
C THR A 394 -2.62 -2.16 7.51
N THR A 395 -2.90 -3.42 7.18
CA THR A 395 -2.64 -3.97 5.85
C THR A 395 -3.79 -4.83 5.36
N GLY A 396 -4.08 -4.73 4.06
CA GLY A 396 -5.08 -5.55 3.39
C GLY A 396 -4.88 -5.52 1.88
N THR A 397 -5.46 -6.50 1.17
CA THR A 397 -5.23 -6.68 -0.27
C THR A 397 -6.25 -5.99 -1.17
N TYR A 398 -6.97 -4.97 -0.71
CA TYR A 398 -8.06 -4.29 -1.43
C TYR A 398 -7.81 -2.79 -1.54
N GLU A 399 -8.61 -2.13 -2.37
CA GLU A 399 -8.61 -0.69 -2.60
C GLU A 399 -9.64 -0.03 -1.67
N MET A 400 -9.17 0.47 -0.52
CA MET A 400 -9.98 1.20 0.47
C MET A 400 -10.27 2.61 -0.03
N PHE A 401 -11.48 3.10 0.19
CA PHE A 401 -11.86 4.49 -0.07
C PHE A 401 -11.36 5.45 1.02
N SER A 402 -11.32 6.75 0.70
CA SER A 402 -10.89 7.81 1.62
C SER A 402 -11.69 7.82 2.92
N ASP A 403 -13.01 7.65 2.85
CA ASP A 403 -13.91 7.67 4.01
C ASP A 403 -13.52 6.64 5.07
N GLN A 404 -13.20 5.40 4.65
CA GLN A 404 -12.76 4.36 5.57
C GLN A 404 -11.34 4.58 6.06
N GLY A 405 -10.46 5.13 5.22
CA GLY A 405 -9.10 5.51 5.59
C GLY A 405 -9.12 6.58 6.70
N LEU A 406 -9.90 7.63 6.52
CA LEU A 406 -10.11 8.68 7.51
C LEU A 406 -10.70 8.10 8.80
N TYR A 407 -11.76 7.28 8.70
CA TYR A 407 -12.36 6.63 9.86
C TYR A 407 -11.33 5.82 10.68
N VAL A 408 -10.48 5.03 10.02
CA VAL A 408 -9.44 4.25 10.70
C VAL A 408 -8.43 5.17 11.39
N LYS A 409 -7.97 6.23 10.73
CA LYS A 409 -7.01 7.20 11.32
C LYS A 409 -7.61 7.93 12.52
N GLU A 410 -8.85 8.41 12.42
CA GLU A 410 -9.53 9.18 13.46
C GLU A 410 -9.90 8.36 14.71
N ASN A 411 -10.18 7.07 14.54
CA ASN A 411 -10.59 6.17 15.63
C ASN A 411 -9.48 5.25 16.11
N SER A 412 -8.28 5.34 15.54
CA SER A 412 -7.11 4.58 15.96
C SER A 412 -6.70 4.96 17.39
N PRO A 413 -6.26 4.00 18.24
CA PRO A 413 -5.64 4.30 19.53
C PRO A 413 -4.21 4.86 19.40
N PHE A 414 -3.65 4.84 18.18
CA PHE A 414 -2.36 5.42 17.86
C PHE A 414 -2.56 6.81 17.24
N ASP A 415 -1.82 7.81 17.70
CA ASP A 415 -1.86 9.17 17.13
C ASP A 415 -1.46 9.17 15.64
N ILE A 416 -0.71 8.14 15.24
CA ILE A 416 -0.21 7.97 13.88
C ILE A 416 -0.58 6.58 13.40
N THR A 417 -1.36 6.53 12.31
CA THR A 417 -1.75 5.28 11.67
C THR A 417 -1.37 5.30 10.20
N PHE A 418 -0.61 4.26 9.81
CA PHE A 418 -0.08 4.07 8.48
C PHE A 418 -0.90 2.97 7.77
N ILE A 419 -1.60 3.32 6.70
CA ILE A 419 -2.45 2.38 5.96
C ILE A 419 -1.69 1.84 4.76
N ILE A 420 -1.56 0.52 4.66
CA ILE A 420 -0.90 -0.17 3.55
C ILE A 420 -1.93 -0.98 2.78
N THR A 421 -2.07 -0.74 1.48
CA THR A 421 -3.01 -1.46 0.63
C THR A 421 -2.29 -2.34 -0.38
N GLY A 422 -2.87 -3.51 -0.65
CA GLY A 422 -2.43 -4.41 -1.73
C GLY A 422 -3.17 -4.19 -3.04
N ASN A 423 -4.20 -3.31 -3.04
CA ASN A 423 -4.92 -2.80 -4.20
C ASN A 423 -5.49 -3.88 -5.14
N SER A 424 -6.21 -4.85 -4.60
CA SER A 424 -6.82 -5.96 -5.37
C SER A 424 -8.34 -5.96 -5.26
N GLY A 425 -8.98 -5.00 -5.91
CA GLY A 425 -10.42 -4.83 -5.94
C GLY A 425 -10.95 -3.85 -4.90
N TYR A 426 -12.03 -3.18 -5.28
CA TYR A 426 -12.58 -2.06 -4.51
C TYR A 426 -13.34 -2.49 -3.27
N LEU A 427 -13.22 -1.66 -2.23
CA LEU A 427 -14.09 -1.61 -1.05
C LEU A 427 -14.73 -0.21 -0.94
N PRO A 428 -15.82 0.03 -1.68
CA PRO A 428 -16.49 1.32 -1.69
C PRO A 428 -17.28 1.59 -0.41
N SER A 429 -17.43 2.90 -0.06
CA SER A 429 -18.33 3.33 1.01
C SER A 429 -19.79 3.06 0.68
N LYS A 430 -20.67 3.06 1.71
CA LYS A 430 -22.13 2.88 1.54
C LYS A 430 -22.72 3.91 0.58
N GLU A 431 -22.27 5.15 0.68
CA GLU A 431 -22.68 6.27 -0.14
C GLU A 431 -22.37 6.02 -1.62
N ALA A 432 -21.20 5.44 -1.91
CA ALA A 432 -20.81 5.11 -3.28
C ALA A 432 -21.75 4.06 -3.94
N TYR A 433 -22.34 3.16 -3.15
CA TYR A 433 -23.40 2.26 -3.63
C TYR A 433 -24.70 3.00 -3.89
N ASP A 434 -25.06 4.03 -3.10
CA ASP A 434 -26.30 4.77 -3.25
C ASP A 434 -26.33 5.55 -4.57
N TYR A 435 -25.22 6.14 -4.97
CA TYR A 435 -25.13 6.81 -6.28
C TYR A 435 -24.51 5.93 -7.38
N ARG A 436 -24.32 4.64 -7.13
CA ARG A 436 -23.89 3.65 -8.11
C ARG A 436 -22.56 4.04 -8.79
N SER A 437 -21.54 4.31 -7.99
CA SER A 437 -20.21 4.55 -8.53
C SER A 437 -19.69 3.37 -9.35
N TYR A 438 -18.72 3.64 -10.21
CA TYR A 438 -18.03 2.59 -10.98
C TYR A 438 -17.49 1.48 -10.06
N GLU A 439 -16.92 1.85 -8.94
CA GLU A 439 -16.29 0.93 -7.99
C GLU A 439 -17.35 0.08 -7.25
N ALA A 440 -18.49 0.66 -6.91
CA ALA A 440 -19.60 -0.07 -6.32
C ALA A 440 -20.21 -1.08 -7.30
N ASP A 441 -20.43 -0.65 -8.54
CA ASP A 441 -21.02 -1.52 -9.58
C ASP A 441 -20.05 -2.63 -10.04
N THR A 442 -18.73 -2.41 -9.92
CA THR A 442 -17.69 -3.38 -10.33
C THR A 442 -16.99 -4.11 -9.18
N GLY A 443 -17.17 -3.68 -7.94
CA GLY A 443 -16.69 -4.35 -6.74
C GLY A 443 -17.33 -5.71 -6.52
N TYR A 444 -16.78 -6.49 -5.60
CA TYR A 444 -17.28 -7.87 -5.34
C TYR A 444 -18.18 -7.95 -4.11
N TYR A 445 -18.08 -7.00 -3.18
CA TYR A 445 -18.62 -7.13 -1.84
C TYR A 445 -19.92 -6.34 -1.66
N ALA A 446 -20.75 -6.81 -0.73
CA ALA A 446 -22.02 -6.17 -0.42
C ALA A 446 -21.81 -4.79 0.24
N LYS A 447 -22.79 -3.89 0.04
CA LYS A 447 -22.84 -2.58 0.68
C LYS A 447 -22.66 -2.69 2.20
N GLY A 448 -21.77 -1.88 2.77
CA GLY A 448 -21.45 -1.86 4.20
C GLY A 448 -20.29 -2.76 4.60
N THR A 449 -19.68 -3.50 3.67
CA THR A 449 -18.49 -4.33 3.95
C THR A 449 -17.28 -3.47 4.32
N ALA A 450 -17.10 -2.34 3.64
CA ALA A 450 -15.97 -1.44 3.87
C ALA A 450 -16.00 -0.82 5.28
N GLU A 451 -17.17 -0.39 5.77
CA GLU A 451 -17.35 0.16 7.10
C GLU A 451 -17.06 -0.89 8.18
N LYS A 452 -17.63 -2.09 8.04
CA LYS A 452 -17.37 -3.21 8.98
C LYS A 452 -15.87 -3.54 9.05
N LEU A 453 -15.20 -3.47 7.90
CA LEU A 453 -13.76 -3.73 7.84
C LEU A 453 -12.96 -2.63 8.54
N ALA A 454 -13.31 -1.36 8.32
CA ALA A 454 -12.68 -0.23 8.99
C ALA A 454 -12.84 -0.31 10.52
N GLU A 455 -14.04 -0.68 11.02
CA GLU A 455 -14.28 -0.97 12.43
C GLU A 455 -13.39 -2.12 12.95
N ASN A 456 -13.21 -3.19 12.17
CA ASN A 456 -12.33 -4.29 12.55
C ASN A 456 -10.87 -3.85 12.65
N TYR A 457 -10.37 -2.98 11.74
CA TYR A 457 -9.04 -2.43 11.87
C TYR A 457 -8.84 -1.63 13.16
N VAL A 458 -9.81 -0.78 13.51
CA VAL A 458 -9.76 -0.03 14.77
C VAL A 458 -9.73 -1.00 15.97
N ASN A 459 -10.56 -2.05 15.95
CA ASN A 459 -10.56 -3.06 17.00
C ASN A 459 -9.22 -3.80 17.08
N MET A 460 -8.63 -4.17 15.95
CA MET A 460 -7.31 -4.82 15.90
C MET A 460 -6.22 -3.90 16.46
N LEU A 461 -6.19 -2.62 16.05
CA LEU A 461 -5.24 -1.63 16.57
C LEU A 461 -5.37 -1.45 18.09
N ASN A 462 -6.59 -1.47 18.63
CA ASN A 462 -6.82 -1.42 20.08
C ASN A 462 -6.21 -2.61 20.84
N THR A 463 -6.08 -3.78 20.21
CA THR A 463 -5.42 -4.93 20.85
C THR A 463 -3.90 -4.81 20.89
N LEU A 464 -3.32 -3.88 20.14
CA LEU A 464 -1.87 -3.68 20.05
C LEU A 464 -1.37 -2.59 20.99
N LYS A 465 -2.25 -1.66 21.40
CA LYS A 465 -1.92 -0.58 22.34
C LYS A 465 -1.77 -1.09 23.77
#